data_102c830ce8b97fdd919d4369dfb600b8
#
_entry.id   102c830ce8b97fdd919d4369dfb600b8
#
_cell.length_a   1.000
_cell.length_b   1.000
_cell.length_c   1.000
_cell.angle_alpha   90.00
_cell.angle_beta   90.00
_cell.angle_gamma   90.00
#
_symmetry.space_group_name_H-M   'P 1'
#
loop_
_entity.id
_entity.type
_entity.pdbx_description
1 polymer ?
#
loop_
_entity_poly.entity_id
_entity_poly.type
_entity_poly.pdbx_seq_one_letter_code
_entity_poly.pdbx_strand_id
1 'polypeptide(L)'
;ATLDLRRIAWDLSLFTSAEFGFVALPAQYTTGSSIMPNKRNPDVIELMRATHASVSAARSEIEHLLSLPSGYHRDLQASEGALFHGFGRGLPALELLPALLANLEWREDKLRAAIDSGMYATDVAVEAAVAGVPFREAYKAAAASADSAGQGRTPEGSLAARVSPGAAADLRLDELLARWDAL
;
A
#
# COMPACT_ATOMS: atom_id res chain seq x y z
N ALA A 1 9.99 6.13 -4.31
CA ALA A 1 8.67 6.77 -4.53
C ALA A 1 7.77 5.98 -5.48
N THR A 2 8.12 5.81 -6.81
CA THR A 2 7.19 5.13 -7.76
C THR A 2 6.97 3.64 -7.46
N LEU A 3 7.91 2.95 -6.83
CA LEU A 3 7.72 1.58 -6.35
C LEU A 3 6.67 1.53 -5.22
N ASP A 4 6.71 2.49 -4.31
CA ASP A 4 5.74 2.58 -3.22
C ASP A 4 4.37 2.97 -3.75
N LEU A 5 4.32 3.90 -4.73
CA LEU A 5 3.11 4.21 -5.48
C LEU A 5 2.48 2.95 -6.10
N ARG A 6 3.30 2.09 -6.73
CA ARG A 6 2.83 0.83 -7.31
C ARG A 6 2.24 -0.10 -6.25
N ARG A 7 2.85 -0.18 -5.05
CA ARG A 7 2.36 -1.03 -3.95
C ARG A 7 1.02 -0.52 -3.42
N ILE A 8 0.90 0.78 -3.15
CA ILE A 8 -0.36 1.40 -2.75
C ILE A 8 -1.44 1.16 -3.81
N ALA A 9 -1.12 1.40 -5.08
CA ALA A 9 -2.07 1.21 -6.17
C ALA A 9 -2.47 -0.28 -6.33
N TRP A 10 -1.60 -1.23 -6.01
CA TRP A 10 -1.94 -2.65 -5.98
C TRP A 10 -2.98 -2.96 -4.89
N ASP A 11 -2.74 -2.50 -3.66
CA ASP A 11 -3.67 -2.71 -2.54
C ASP A 11 -5.04 -2.07 -2.85
N LEU A 12 -5.04 -0.84 -3.37
CA LEU A 12 -6.27 -0.16 -3.79
C LEU A 12 -6.99 -0.90 -4.93
N SER A 13 -6.26 -1.53 -5.86
CA SER A 13 -6.88 -2.36 -6.92
C SER A 13 -7.66 -3.53 -6.33
N LEU A 14 -7.13 -4.17 -5.29
CA LEU A 14 -7.82 -5.24 -4.58
C LEU A 14 -9.01 -4.68 -3.78
N PHE A 15 -8.78 -3.62 -3.02
CA PHE A 15 -9.78 -3.06 -2.09
C PHE A 15 -10.99 -2.45 -2.82
N THR A 16 -10.82 -2.03 -4.07
CA THR A 16 -11.90 -1.51 -4.91
C THR A 16 -12.64 -2.60 -5.70
N SER A 17 -12.14 -3.84 -5.72
CA SER A 17 -12.80 -4.94 -6.41
C SER A 17 -14.15 -5.29 -5.78
N ALA A 18 -15.01 -5.93 -6.55
CA ALA A 18 -16.36 -6.33 -6.07
C ALA A 18 -16.28 -7.35 -4.92
N GLU A 19 -15.25 -8.19 -4.92
CA GLU A 19 -15.00 -9.24 -3.94
C GLU A 19 -14.68 -8.66 -2.56
N PHE A 20 -13.84 -7.62 -2.51
CA PHE A 20 -13.49 -6.96 -1.25
C PHE A 20 -14.46 -5.82 -0.94
N GLY A 21 -14.60 -4.87 -1.86
CA GLY A 21 -15.48 -3.73 -1.71
C GLY A 21 -15.18 -2.84 -0.50
N PHE A 22 -13.92 -2.83 -0.02
CA PHE A 22 -13.47 -2.08 1.16
C PHE A 22 -13.38 -0.58 0.90
N VAL A 23 -13.17 -0.21 -0.36
CA VAL A 23 -13.01 1.18 -0.81
C VAL A 23 -13.90 1.42 -2.00
N ALA A 24 -14.58 2.56 -2.03
CA ALA A 24 -15.22 3.09 -3.23
C ALA A 24 -14.44 4.31 -3.74
N LEU A 25 -14.40 4.44 -5.07
CA LEU A 25 -13.83 5.61 -5.74
C LEU A 25 -14.95 6.56 -6.16
N PRO A 26 -14.81 7.86 -5.90
CA PRO A 26 -15.67 8.86 -6.52
C PRO A 26 -15.65 8.77 -8.06
N ALA A 27 -16.75 9.16 -8.69
CA ALA A 27 -16.93 9.03 -10.13
C ALA A 27 -15.81 9.69 -10.96
N GLN A 28 -15.21 10.76 -10.46
CA GLN A 28 -14.12 11.49 -11.11
C GLN A 28 -12.82 10.69 -11.23
N TYR A 29 -12.65 9.63 -10.45
CA TYR A 29 -11.49 8.72 -10.48
C TYR A 29 -11.79 7.39 -11.18
N THR A 30 -12.96 7.29 -11.82
CA THR A 30 -13.39 6.06 -12.51
C THR A 30 -13.75 6.38 -13.95
N THR A 31 -13.62 5.39 -14.82
CA THR A 31 -14.17 5.48 -16.17
C THR A 31 -15.26 4.44 -16.40
N GLY A 32 -16.19 4.75 -17.28
CA GLY A 32 -17.26 3.86 -17.67
C GLY A 32 -16.86 2.93 -18.82
N SER A 33 -17.85 2.23 -19.33
CA SER A 33 -17.75 1.44 -20.56
C SER A 33 -18.83 1.91 -21.54
N SER A 34 -18.51 1.94 -22.83
CA SER A 34 -19.47 2.27 -23.88
C SER A 34 -20.55 1.19 -24.08
N ILE A 35 -20.31 -0.03 -23.56
CA ILE A 35 -21.17 -1.19 -23.76
C ILE A 35 -21.84 -1.62 -22.43
N MET A 36 -21.14 -1.44 -21.28
CA MET A 36 -21.62 -1.89 -19.97
C MET A 36 -21.94 -0.68 -19.07
N PRO A 37 -23.22 -0.27 -18.94
CA PRO A 37 -23.60 0.93 -18.18
C PRO A 37 -23.25 0.87 -16.67
N ASN A 38 -23.15 -0.33 -16.14
CA ASN A 38 -22.82 -0.59 -14.73
C ASN A 38 -21.33 -0.66 -14.45
N LYS A 39 -20.47 -0.65 -15.49
CA LYS A 39 -19.02 -0.80 -15.30
C LYS A 39 -18.40 0.51 -14.85
N ARG A 40 -17.64 0.45 -13.77
CA ARG A 40 -16.79 1.53 -13.24
C ARG A 40 -15.39 0.98 -13.07
N ASN A 41 -14.47 1.45 -13.92
CA ASN A 41 -13.08 1.00 -13.88
C ASN A 41 -12.25 1.93 -13.00
N PRO A 42 -11.40 1.41 -12.12
CA PRO A 42 -10.48 2.20 -11.31
C PRO A 42 -9.22 2.60 -12.12
N ASP A 43 -9.40 3.20 -13.31
CA ASP A 43 -8.31 3.45 -14.27
C ASP A 43 -7.16 4.25 -13.69
N VAL A 44 -7.45 5.23 -12.83
CA VAL A 44 -6.41 6.02 -12.15
C VAL A 44 -5.47 5.10 -11.36
N ILE A 45 -6.03 4.17 -10.60
CA ILE A 45 -5.26 3.19 -9.80
C ILE A 45 -4.48 2.26 -10.73
N GLU A 46 -5.10 1.79 -11.81
CA GLU A 46 -4.46 0.89 -12.77
C GLU A 46 -3.28 1.55 -13.48
N LEU A 47 -3.43 2.81 -13.88
CA LEU A 47 -2.36 3.60 -14.51
C LEU A 47 -1.23 3.92 -13.51
N MET A 48 -1.56 4.27 -12.27
CA MET A 48 -0.57 4.46 -11.20
C MET A 48 0.24 3.19 -10.97
N ARG A 49 -0.40 2.03 -10.98
CA ARG A 49 0.27 0.74 -10.82
C ARG A 49 1.29 0.47 -11.94
N ALA A 50 1.00 0.91 -13.17
CA ALA A 50 1.85 0.73 -14.34
C ALA A 50 3.02 1.74 -14.39
N THR A 51 2.88 2.90 -13.77
CA THR A 51 3.86 4.01 -13.86
C THR A 51 5.28 3.61 -13.47
N HIS A 52 5.43 2.77 -12.44
CA HIS A 52 6.75 2.31 -11.99
C HIS A 52 7.53 1.58 -13.10
N ALA A 53 6.86 0.83 -13.97
CA ALA A 53 7.52 0.13 -15.06
C ALA A 53 8.21 1.12 -16.03
N SER A 54 7.52 2.21 -16.39
CA SER A 54 8.09 3.25 -17.26
C SER A 54 9.28 3.95 -16.62
N VAL A 55 9.17 4.32 -15.34
CA VAL A 55 10.26 4.99 -14.59
C VAL A 55 11.45 4.06 -14.40
N SER A 56 11.20 2.79 -14.10
CA SER A 56 12.27 1.79 -13.95
C SER A 56 13.00 1.52 -15.27
N ALA A 57 12.27 1.45 -16.39
CA ALA A 57 12.87 1.29 -17.72
C ALA A 57 13.75 2.50 -18.09
N ALA A 58 13.26 3.72 -17.85
CA ALA A 58 14.02 4.95 -18.10
C ALA A 58 15.32 4.99 -17.26
N ARG A 59 15.24 4.60 -15.98
CA ARG A 59 16.42 4.47 -15.13
C ARG A 59 17.41 3.47 -15.69
N SER A 60 16.94 2.29 -16.08
CA SER A 60 17.81 1.23 -16.63
C SER A 60 18.50 1.67 -17.94
N GLU A 61 17.80 2.41 -18.81
CA GLU A 61 18.37 2.98 -20.02
C GLU A 61 19.52 3.93 -19.68
N ILE A 62 19.34 4.84 -18.72
CA ILE A 62 20.39 5.76 -18.27
C ILE A 62 21.57 4.99 -17.67
N GLU A 63 21.33 4.00 -16.82
CA GLU A 63 22.37 3.16 -16.22
C GLU A 63 23.23 2.45 -17.30
N HIS A 64 22.62 1.96 -18.37
CA HIS A 64 23.34 1.32 -19.47
C HIS A 64 24.15 2.33 -20.29
N LEU A 65 23.65 3.53 -20.54
CA LEU A 65 24.41 4.59 -21.20
C LEU A 65 25.64 5.01 -20.39
N LEU A 66 25.55 5.03 -19.06
CA LEU A 66 26.63 5.37 -18.14
C LEU A 66 27.64 4.24 -17.92
N SER A 67 27.38 3.03 -18.43
CA SER A 67 28.21 1.83 -18.21
C SER A 67 29.52 1.83 -19.02
N LEU A 68 29.78 2.83 -19.83
CA LEU A 68 30.95 2.94 -20.66
C LEU A 68 32.16 3.41 -19.86
N PRO A 69 33.40 2.91 -20.18
CA PRO A 69 34.58 3.09 -19.32
C PRO A 69 35.26 4.44 -19.44
N SER A 70 34.82 5.37 -20.27
CA SER A 70 35.50 6.66 -20.45
C SER A 70 34.54 7.84 -20.35
N GLY A 71 35.04 8.93 -19.88
CA GLY A 71 34.54 10.24 -19.56
C GLY A 71 33.32 10.78 -20.35
N TYR A 72 33.19 12.08 -20.42
CA TYR A 72 32.06 12.72 -21.08
C TYR A 72 32.18 12.64 -22.60
N HIS A 73 31.19 11.99 -23.23
CA HIS A 73 31.06 11.87 -24.68
C HIS A 73 29.62 12.20 -25.12
N ARG A 74 29.42 12.33 -26.43
CA ARG A 74 28.12 12.72 -27.00
C ARG A 74 27.01 11.68 -26.80
N ASP A 75 27.36 10.44 -26.56
CA ASP A 75 26.45 9.34 -26.24
C ASP A 75 25.59 9.64 -25.00
N LEU A 76 26.10 10.43 -24.03
CA LEU A 76 25.31 10.86 -22.86
C LEU A 76 24.09 11.71 -23.23
N GLN A 77 24.05 12.35 -24.40
CA GLN A 77 22.86 13.05 -24.86
C GLN A 77 21.67 12.12 -25.10
N ALA A 78 21.92 10.84 -25.36
CA ALA A 78 20.83 9.84 -25.48
C ALA A 78 20.05 9.63 -24.18
N SER A 79 20.60 10.03 -23.02
CA SER A 79 19.88 9.93 -21.72
C SER A 79 18.72 10.92 -21.58
N GLU A 80 18.68 11.99 -22.37
CA GLU A 80 17.64 13.03 -22.26
C GLU A 80 16.23 12.46 -22.49
N GLY A 81 16.06 11.62 -23.51
CA GLY A 81 14.78 10.97 -23.81
C GLY A 81 14.26 10.13 -22.65
N ALA A 82 15.13 9.32 -22.08
CA ALA A 82 14.81 8.48 -20.92
C ALA A 82 14.45 9.35 -19.69
N LEU A 83 15.21 10.42 -19.45
CA LEU A 83 14.98 11.36 -18.36
C LEU A 83 13.59 12.00 -18.47
N PHE A 84 13.28 12.62 -19.60
CA PHE A 84 11.97 13.25 -19.83
C PHE A 84 10.83 12.25 -19.76
N HIS A 85 11.01 11.04 -20.31
CA HIS A 85 10.00 9.99 -20.22
C HIS A 85 9.75 9.58 -18.76
N GLY A 86 10.82 9.34 -18.00
CA GLY A 86 10.73 8.92 -16.60
C GLY A 86 10.03 9.97 -15.72
N PHE A 87 10.44 11.22 -15.80
CA PHE A 87 9.82 12.31 -15.04
C PHE A 87 8.41 12.63 -15.53
N GLY A 88 8.18 12.69 -16.84
CA GLY A 88 6.87 12.97 -17.43
C GLY A 88 5.80 11.92 -17.08
N ARG A 89 6.20 10.69 -16.77
CA ARG A 89 5.28 9.65 -16.28
C ARG A 89 5.21 9.59 -14.75
N GLY A 90 6.35 9.77 -14.07
CA GLY A 90 6.46 9.59 -12.64
C GLY A 90 5.86 10.72 -11.82
N LEU A 91 6.17 11.97 -12.16
CA LEU A 91 5.74 13.13 -11.38
C LEU A 91 4.21 13.29 -11.34
N PRO A 92 3.49 13.30 -12.48
CA PRO A 92 2.03 13.47 -12.44
C PRO A 92 1.33 12.38 -11.64
N ALA A 93 1.85 11.14 -11.67
CA ALA A 93 1.28 10.05 -10.91
C ALA A 93 1.51 10.20 -9.38
N LEU A 94 2.67 10.74 -8.99
CA LEU A 94 2.95 11.05 -7.59
C LEU A 94 2.12 12.25 -7.10
N GLU A 95 1.98 13.28 -7.92
CA GLU A 95 1.19 14.49 -7.60
C GLU A 95 -0.31 14.18 -7.45
N LEU A 96 -0.82 13.20 -8.18
CA LEU A 96 -2.21 12.79 -8.08
C LEU A 96 -2.52 11.99 -6.81
N LEU A 97 -1.54 11.29 -6.23
CA LEU A 97 -1.75 10.38 -5.12
C LEU A 97 -2.39 11.04 -3.88
N PRO A 98 -1.96 12.22 -3.39
CA PRO A 98 -2.57 12.85 -2.22
C PRO A 98 -4.06 13.15 -2.43
N ALA A 99 -4.43 13.67 -3.60
CA ALA A 99 -5.81 13.97 -3.92
C ALA A 99 -6.66 12.70 -4.04
N LEU A 100 -6.12 11.63 -4.61
CA LEU A 100 -6.78 10.33 -4.68
C LEU A 100 -7.04 9.80 -3.27
N LEU A 101 -6.03 9.75 -2.40
CA LEU A 101 -6.16 9.22 -1.04
C LEU A 101 -7.14 10.00 -0.19
N ALA A 102 -7.16 11.34 -0.31
CA ALA A 102 -8.09 12.21 0.41
C ALA A 102 -9.56 12.02 0.00
N ASN A 103 -9.81 11.47 -1.17
CA ASN A 103 -11.15 11.24 -1.72
C ASN A 103 -11.59 9.78 -1.72
N LEU A 104 -10.84 8.88 -1.08
CA LEU A 104 -11.26 7.49 -0.91
C LEU A 104 -12.45 7.39 0.05
N GLU A 105 -13.46 6.62 -0.33
CA GLU A 105 -14.61 6.32 0.52
C GLU A 105 -14.43 4.94 1.15
N TRP A 106 -14.01 4.91 2.41
CA TRP A 106 -13.82 3.68 3.17
C TRP A 106 -15.16 3.10 3.61
N ARG A 107 -15.39 1.82 3.35
CA ARG A 107 -16.60 1.09 3.74
C ARG A 107 -16.34 0.32 5.02
N GLU A 108 -16.56 0.98 6.14
CA GLU A 108 -16.28 0.44 7.47
C GLU A 108 -17.06 -0.84 7.76
N ASP A 109 -18.31 -0.91 7.31
CA ASP A 109 -19.15 -2.10 7.41
C ASP A 109 -18.53 -3.34 6.75
N LYS A 110 -17.98 -3.15 5.55
CA LYS A 110 -17.28 -4.21 4.81
C LYS A 110 -15.96 -4.61 5.47
N LEU A 111 -15.20 -3.63 5.92
CA LEU A 111 -13.95 -3.87 6.65
C LEU A 111 -14.19 -4.66 7.93
N ARG A 112 -15.20 -4.28 8.72
CA ARG A 112 -15.59 -4.99 9.95
C ARG A 112 -16.08 -6.40 9.66
N ALA A 113 -16.91 -6.59 8.62
CA ALA A 113 -17.42 -7.90 8.23
C ALA A 113 -16.33 -8.87 7.74
N ALA A 114 -15.21 -8.35 7.27
CA ALA A 114 -14.07 -9.16 6.81
C ALA A 114 -13.17 -9.66 7.95
N ILE A 115 -13.36 -9.16 9.18
CA ILE A 115 -12.57 -9.59 10.34
C ILE A 115 -13.12 -10.94 10.84
N ASP A 116 -12.30 -11.98 10.73
CA ASP A 116 -12.64 -13.30 11.26
C ASP A 116 -11.93 -13.59 12.60
N SER A 117 -12.38 -14.67 13.25
CA SER A 117 -11.87 -15.09 14.55
C SER A 117 -10.36 -15.39 14.52
N GLY A 118 -9.87 -15.97 13.44
CA GLY A 118 -8.46 -16.35 13.28
C GLY A 118 -7.49 -15.16 13.31
N MET A 119 -7.95 -13.96 12.95
CA MET A 119 -7.14 -12.75 12.98
C MET A 119 -6.68 -12.36 14.39
N TYR A 120 -7.40 -12.80 15.44
CA TYR A 120 -7.05 -12.55 16.83
C TYR A 120 -6.08 -13.59 17.42
N ALA A 121 -5.73 -14.65 16.68
CA ALA A 121 -4.84 -15.69 17.19
C ALA A 121 -3.46 -15.15 17.60
N THR A 122 -2.96 -14.11 16.90
CA THR A 122 -1.71 -13.45 17.27
C THR A 122 -1.83 -12.73 18.63
N ASP A 123 -2.95 -12.08 18.90
CA ASP A 123 -3.17 -11.38 20.17
C ASP A 123 -3.21 -12.39 21.32
N VAL A 124 -3.87 -13.54 21.13
CA VAL A 124 -3.90 -14.65 22.09
C VAL A 124 -2.48 -15.14 22.41
N ALA A 125 -1.64 -15.38 21.37
CA ALA A 125 -0.28 -15.85 21.55
C ALA A 125 0.60 -14.83 22.27
N VAL A 126 0.48 -13.54 21.93
CA VAL A 126 1.26 -12.46 22.56
C VAL A 126 0.85 -12.28 24.01
N GLU A 127 -0.42 -12.24 24.34
CA GLU A 127 -0.93 -12.13 25.70
C GLU A 127 -0.44 -13.29 26.58
N ALA A 128 -0.50 -14.52 26.09
CA ALA A 128 0.02 -15.69 26.79
C ALA A 128 1.52 -15.59 27.04
N ALA A 129 2.28 -15.09 26.05
CA ALA A 129 3.72 -14.88 26.18
C ALA A 129 4.05 -13.79 27.22
N VAL A 130 3.30 -12.69 27.24
CA VAL A 130 3.43 -11.64 28.26
C VAL A 130 3.10 -12.18 29.65
N ALA A 131 2.15 -13.12 29.75
CA ALA A 131 1.82 -13.82 30.98
C ALA A 131 2.86 -14.88 31.43
N GLY A 132 3.96 -15.05 30.66
CA GLY A 132 5.09 -15.91 31.03
C GLY A 132 5.10 -17.28 30.35
N VAL A 133 4.17 -17.57 29.43
CA VAL A 133 4.22 -18.80 28.62
C VAL A 133 5.30 -18.65 27.56
N PRO A 134 6.22 -19.65 27.37
CA PRO A 134 7.18 -19.59 26.29
C PRO A 134 6.51 -19.37 24.94
N PHE A 135 6.96 -18.37 24.17
CA PHE A 135 6.27 -17.92 22.94
C PHE A 135 5.91 -19.05 21.97
N ARG A 136 6.82 -20.04 21.81
CA ARG A 136 6.57 -21.20 20.93
C ARG A 136 5.37 -22.04 21.39
N GLU A 137 5.17 -22.17 22.68
CA GLU A 137 4.03 -22.90 23.25
C GLU A 137 2.75 -22.08 23.12
N ALA A 138 2.81 -20.79 23.45
CA ALA A 138 1.72 -19.84 23.26
C ALA A 138 1.26 -19.80 21.79
N TYR A 139 2.18 -19.73 20.84
CA TYR A 139 1.90 -19.77 19.40
C TYR A 139 1.17 -21.07 19.00
N LYS A 140 1.65 -22.24 19.44
CA LYS A 140 1.03 -23.54 19.10
C LYS A 140 -0.39 -23.63 19.66
N ALA A 141 -0.58 -23.19 20.92
CA ALA A 141 -1.88 -23.19 21.55
C ALA A 141 -2.86 -22.24 20.83
N ALA A 142 -2.43 -21.02 20.50
CA ALA A 142 -3.24 -20.05 19.75
C ALA A 142 -3.59 -20.57 18.36
N ALA A 143 -2.67 -21.20 17.65
CA ALA A 143 -2.92 -21.77 16.33
C ALA A 143 -3.95 -22.92 16.41
N ALA A 144 -3.90 -23.76 17.44
CA ALA A 144 -4.86 -24.84 17.64
C ALA A 144 -6.27 -24.36 17.99
N SER A 145 -6.43 -23.12 18.49
CA SER A 145 -7.69 -22.51 18.90
C SER A 145 -8.07 -21.28 18.06
N ALA A 146 -7.51 -21.13 16.87
CA ALA A 146 -7.69 -19.93 16.03
C ALA A 146 -9.17 -19.63 15.73
N ASP A 147 -10.00 -20.65 15.50
CA ASP A 147 -11.43 -20.49 15.22
C ASP A 147 -12.21 -19.87 16.39
N SER A 148 -11.71 -19.95 17.61
CA SER A 148 -12.30 -19.36 18.81
C SER A 148 -11.54 -18.15 19.35
N ALA A 149 -10.43 -17.76 18.71
CA ALA A 149 -9.59 -16.66 19.18
C ALA A 149 -10.30 -15.31 19.26
N GLY A 150 -11.36 -15.10 18.48
CA GLY A 150 -12.20 -13.91 18.48
C GLY A 150 -13.21 -13.81 19.63
N GLN A 151 -13.39 -14.86 20.43
CA GLN A 151 -14.39 -14.84 21.51
C GLN A 151 -14.07 -13.75 22.54
N GLY A 152 -15.03 -12.84 22.76
CA GLY A 152 -14.89 -11.72 23.70
C GLY A 152 -13.93 -10.61 23.24
N ARG A 153 -13.45 -10.64 22.00
CA ARG A 153 -12.55 -9.63 21.43
C ARG A 153 -13.28 -8.69 20.50
N THR A 154 -12.74 -7.48 20.39
CA THR A 154 -13.22 -6.47 19.45
C THR A 154 -12.06 -5.98 18.59
N PRO A 155 -12.33 -5.51 17.36
CA PRO A 155 -11.30 -4.91 16.51
C PRO A 155 -10.58 -3.74 17.21
N GLU A 156 -11.33 -2.89 17.92
CA GLU A 156 -10.80 -1.74 18.64
C GLU A 156 -9.83 -2.16 19.75
N GLY A 157 -10.18 -3.20 20.52
CA GLY A 157 -9.31 -3.75 21.56
C GLY A 157 -8.01 -4.33 21.00
N SER A 158 -8.10 -5.06 19.90
CA SER A 158 -6.93 -5.61 19.20
C SER A 158 -6.03 -4.49 18.66
N LEU A 159 -6.59 -3.46 18.03
CA LEU A 159 -5.82 -2.32 17.52
C LEU A 159 -5.16 -1.53 18.65
N ALA A 160 -5.88 -1.28 19.76
CA ALA A 160 -5.36 -0.56 20.92
C ALA A 160 -4.18 -1.27 21.60
N ALA A 161 -4.10 -2.59 21.52
CA ALA A 161 -2.99 -3.37 22.07
C ALA A 161 -1.69 -3.28 21.23
N ARG A 162 -1.74 -2.72 20.02
CA ARG A 162 -0.61 -2.63 19.09
C ARG A 162 0.16 -1.32 19.29
N VAL A 163 0.89 -1.23 20.40
CA VAL A 163 1.56 -0.01 20.88
C VAL A 163 3.05 0.08 20.51
N SER A 164 3.58 -0.88 19.75
CA SER A 164 4.95 -0.78 19.25
C SER A 164 5.11 0.42 18.31
N PRO A 165 6.26 1.12 18.29
CA PRO A 165 6.50 2.24 17.38
C PRO A 165 6.23 1.87 15.91
N GLY A 166 5.36 2.61 15.24
CA GLY A 166 4.91 2.35 13.87
C GLY A 166 3.74 1.37 13.73
N ALA A 167 3.26 0.78 14.83
CA ALA A 167 2.07 -0.07 14.83
C ALA A 167 0.76 0.76 14.87
N ALA A 168 -0.39 0.09 14.77
CA ALA A 168 -1.69 0.75 14.58
C ALA A 168 -2.08 1.73 15.70
N ALA A 169 -1.65 1.52 16.95
CA ALA A 169 -1.92 2.43 18.06
C ALA A 169 -0.82 3.49 18.25
N ASP A 170 0.32 3.40 17.55
CA ASP A 170 1.42 4.37 17.63
C ASP A 170 2.09 4.52 16.24
N LEU A 171 1.45 5.24 15.34
CA LEU A 171 1.91 5.42 13.96
C LEU A 171 3.16 6.30 13.82
N ARG A 172 3.51 7.09 14.83
CA ARG A 172 4.65 8.03 14.83
C ARG A 172 4.64 9.01 13.66
N LEU A 173 3.45 9.46 13.24
CA LEU A 173 3.31 10.36 12.08
C LEU A 173 3.99 11.70 12.29
N ASP A 174 3.96 12.24 13.51
CA ASP A 174 4.60 13.51 13.84
C ASP A 174 6.13 13.44 13.66
N GLU A 175 6.75 12.31 14.03
CA GLU A 175 8.18 12.10 13.80
C GLU A 175 8.52 11.99 12.31
N LEU A 176 7.65 11.36 11.51
CA LEU A 176 7.82 11.28 10.07
C LEU A 176 7.72 12.66 9.42
N LEU A 177 6.74 13.47 9.83
CA LEU A 177 6.58 14.85 9.35
C LEU A 177 7.78 15.71 9.73
N ALA A 178 8.23 15.68 10.98
CA ALA A 178 9.41 16.42 11.43
C ALA A 178 10.68 16.05 10.65
N ARG A 179 10.85 14.78 10.30
CA ARG A 179 11.97 14.32 9.44
C ARG A 179 11.85 14.81 8.02
N TRP A 180 10.62 14.91 7.50
CA TRP A 180 10.37 15.45 6.16
C TRP A 180 10.68 16.94 6.09
N ASP A 181 10.24 17.72 7.09
CA ASP A 181 10.46 19.16 7.17
C ASP A 181 11.95 19.53 7.35
N ALA A 182 12.77 18.58 7.77
CA ALA A 182 14.22 18.75 7.95
C ALA A 182 15.06 18.47 6.68
N LEU A 183 14.42 18.02 5.56
CA LEU A 183 15.05 17.75 4.28
C LEU A 183 15.05 18.99 3.38
#